data_bb6127ed00d49d3a71a2f87236f25dc4
#
_entry.id   bb6127ed00d49d3a71a2f87236f25dc4
#
_cell.length_a   1.000
_cell.length_b   1.000
_cell.length_c   1.000
_cell.angle_alpha   90.00
_cell.angle_beta   90.00
_cell.angle_gamma   90.00
#
_symmetry.space_group_name_H-M   'P 1'
#
loop_
_entity.id
_entity.type
_entity.pdbx_description
1 polymer ?
#
loop_
_entity_poly.entity_id
_entity_poly.type
_entity_poly.pdbx_seq_one_letter_code
_entity_poly.pdbx_strand_id
1 'polypeptide(L)'
;TLCYIINPRGATVECAKVAGFDESKIVGPRRTIDRALLERNADGYLNGHTPFSAVVAFSAYLFAYLYGKKYIVLSNESSANETYVSGRQVNHQYSKSTEFERDFRSYVTEYLDDGIQYFSLLRPWSEWQIAKKFVTYPQYFPVFQSCNLGSKTDTWCADCAKCLYVYICLLYT
;
A
#
# COMPACT_ATOMS: atom_id res chain seq x y z
N THR A 1 -0.28 11.39 15.38
CA THR A 1 -0.28 10.46 14.26
C THR A 1 -0.95 11.11 13.06
N LEU A 2 -0.47 10.83 11.85
CA LEU A 2 -1.06 11.27 10.58
C LEU A 2 -1.36 10.04 9.72
N CYS A 3 -2.39 10.13 8.89
CA CYS A 3 -2.70 9.14 7.85
C CYS A 3 -2.20 9.67 6.51
N TYR A 4 -1.28 8.95 5.86
CA TYR A 4 -0.69 9.33 4.58
C TYR A 4 -1.35 8.54 3.44
N ILE A 5 -1.98 9.22 2.48
CA ILE A 5 -2.72 8.59 1.37
C ILE A 5 -2.40 9.33 0.07
N ILE A 6 -1.72 8.69 -0.87
CA ILE A 6 -1.51 9.27 -2.21
C ILE A 6 -2.82 9.26 -2.98
N ASN A 7 -3.21 10.40 -3.55
CA ASN A 7 -4.50 10.58 -4.23
C ASN A 7 -5.69 10.15 -3.37
N PRO A 8 -5.91 10.77 -2.17
CA PRO A 8 -6.95 10.36 -1.23
C PRO A 8 -8.33 10.42 -1.88
N ARG A 9 -9.08 9.33 -1.81
CA ARG A 9 -10.45 9.21 -2.32
C ARG A 9 -11.16 7.97 -1.79
N GLY A 10 -12.49 7.97 -1.88
CA GLY A 10 -13.36 6.81 -1.67
C GLY A 10 -13.04 6.02 -0.41
N ALA A 11 -13.06 4.71 -0.51
CA ALA A 11 -12.89 3.77 0.60
C ALA A 11 -11.64 4.02 1.46
N THR A 12 -10.54 4.52 0.88
CA THR A 12 -9.31 4.79 1.66
C THR A 12 -9.50 5.94 2.65
N VAL A 13 -10.21 6.98 2.25
CA VAL A 13 -10.53 8.13 3.11
C VAL A 13 -11.56 7.73 4.17
N GLU A 14 -12.59 6.98 3.78
CA GLU A 14 -13.62 6.53 4.73
C GLU A 14 -13.04 5.58 5.79
N CYS A 15 -12.16 4.66 5.41
CA CYS A 15 -11.43 3.84 6.39
C CYS A 15 -10.57 4.69 7.34
N ALA A 16 -9.92 5.73 6.85
CA ALA A 16 -9.14 6.64 7.71
C ALA A 16 -10.04 7.38 8.71
N LYS A 17 -11.23 7.83 8.29
CA LYS A 17 -12.20 8.48 9.17
C LYS A 17 -12.70 7.52 10.26
N VAL A 18 -13.03 6.26 9.90
CA VAL A 18 -13.41 5.22 10.88
C VAL A 18 -12.28 4.95 11.87
N ALA A 19 -11.02 5.06 11.45
CA ALA A 19 -9.84 4.96 12.30
C ALA A 19 -9.61 6.20 13.20
N GLY A 20 -10.45 7.24 13.10
CA GLY A 20 -10.36 8.46 13.91
C GLY A 20 -9.43 9.54 13.32
N PHE A 21 -9.10 9.46 12.04
CA PHE A 21 -8.39 10.53 11.33
C PHE A 21 -9.40 11.49 10.70
N ASP A 22 -9.49 12.69 11.21
CA ASP A 22 -10.19 13.80 10.57
C ASP A 22 -9.36 14.36 9.38
N GLU A 23 -9.95 15.26 8.61
CA GLU A 23 -9.30 15.82 7.41
C GLU A 23 -7.97 16.53 7.72
N SER A 24 -7.82 17.11 8.90
CA SER A 24 -6.59 17.78 9.33
C SER A 24 -5.42 16.80 9.58
N LYS A 25 -5.74 15.54 9.78
CA LYS A 25 -4.78 14.45 10.01
C LYS A 25 -4.51 13.59 8.79
N ILE A 26 -5.21 13.84 7.68
CA ILE A 26 -4.99 13.14 6.41
C ILE A 26 -4.02 13.96 5.54
N VAL A 27 -2.84 13.41 5.29
CA VAL A 27 -1.85 13.99 4.37
C VAL A 27 -2.03 13.34 3.02
N GLY A 28 -2.51 14.11 2.05
CA GLY A 28 -2.98 13.61 0.76
C GLY A 28 -2.26 14.20 -0.45
N PRO A 29 -1.00 13.83 -0.74
CA PRO A 29 -0.34 14.34 -1.95
C PRO A 29 -1.02 13.82 -3.22
N ARG A 30 -1.03 14.66 -4.24
CA ARG A 30 -1.50 14.28 -5.57
C ARG A 30 -0.35 13.75 -6.41
N ARG A 31 -0.53 12.57 -6.99
CA ARG A 31 0.31 12.01 -8.05
C ARG A 31 -0.44 12.00 -9.36
N THR A 32 0.12 12.58 -10.39
CA THR A 32 -0.37 12.50 -11.76
C THR A 32 0.63 11.70 -12.61
N ILE A 33 0.10 10.90 -13.54
CA ILE A 33 0.90 10.23 -14.57
C ILE A 33 0.88 11.11 -15.82
N ASP A 34 2.03 11.37 -16.41
CA ASP A 34 2.12 12.13 -17.63
C ASP A 34 1.34 11.43 -18.75
N ARG A 35 0.53 12.21 -19.48
CA ARG A 35 -0.27 11.69 -20.58
C ARG A 35 0.58 11.08 -21.69
N ALA A 36 1.74 11.66 -21.97
CA ALA A 36 2.66 11.12 -22.95
C ALA A 36 3.05 9.66 -22.69
N LEU A 37 3.16 9.26 -21.40
CA LEU A 37 3.41 7.87 -21.04
C LEU A 37 2.27 6.93 -21.48
N LEU A 38 1.03 7.38 -21.33
CA LEU A 38 -0.15 6.59 -21.72
C LEU A 38 -0.34 6.54 -23.25
N GLU A 39 -0.06 7.65 -23.93
CA GLU A 39 -0.13 7.76 -25.40
C GLU A 39 0.91 6.84 -26.08
N ARG A 40 2.11 6.73 -25.52
CA ARG A 40 3.16 5.83 -26.01
C ARG A 40 2.76 4.34 -26.00
N ASN A 41 1.77 3.94 -25.22
CA ASN A 41 1.25 2.57 -25.27
C ASN A 41 0.62 2.24 -26.63
N ALA A 42 -0.01 3.20 -27.29
CA ALA A 42 -0.56 3.02 -28.64
C ALA A 42 0.53 2.80 -29.69
N ASP A 43 1.74 3.31 -29.46
CA ASP A 43 2.92 3.16 -30.31
C ASP A 43 3.69 1.84 -30.01
N GLY A 44 3.15 0.97 -29.15
CA GLY A 44 3.76 -0.32 -28.80
C GLY A 44 4.89 -0.24 -27.77
N TYR A 45 5.08 0.90 -27.10
CA TYR A 45 6.02 1.01 -25.97
C TYR A 45 5.51 0.21 -24.77
N LEU A 46 6.42 -0.53 -24.14
CA LEU A 46 6.10 -1.33 -22.96
C LEU A 46 5.88 -0.41 -21.73
N ASN A 47 4.68 -0.47 -21.20
CA ASN A 47 4.32 0.20 -19.95
C ASN A 47 4.42 -0.81 -18.81
N GLY A 48 5.62 -0.92 -18.22
CA GLY A 48 5.86 -1.81 -17.09
C GLY A 48 5.27 -1.30 -15.76
N HIS A 49 5.25 -2.18 -14.77
CA HIS A 49 4.87 -1.81 -13.41
C HIS A 49 5.86 -0.79 -12.82
N THR A 50 5.38 0.41 -12.53
CA THR A 50 6.12 1.35 -11.67
C THR A 50 6.19 0.75 -10.26
N PRO A 51 7.35 0.75 -9.59
CA PRO A 51 7.47 0.26 -8.20
C PRO A 51 6.79 1.24 -7.24
N PHE A 52 5.47 1.21 -7.21
CA PHE A 52 4.64 2.20 -6.52
C PHE A 52 4.94 2.28 -5.02
N SER A 53 5.24 1.14 -4.38
CA SER A 53 5.60 1.13 -2.95
C SER A 53 6.93 1.85 -2.67
N ALA A 54 7.87 1.89 -3.64
CA ALA A 54 9.07 2.71 -3.52
C ALA A 54 8.73 4.20 -3.62
N VAL A 55 7.82 4.58 -4.53
CA VAL A 55 7.31 5.97 -4.61
C VAL A 55 6.65 6.36 -3.28
N VAL A 56 5.87 5.45 -2.67
CA VAL A 56 5.28 5.67 -1.33
C VAL A 56 6.37 5.87 -0.29
N ALA A 57 7.42 5.03 -0.28
CA ALA A 57 8.49 5.12 0.72
C ALA A 57 9.19 6.49 0.70
N PHE A 58 9.69 6.92 -0.47
CA PHE A 58 10.38 8.19 -0.61
C PHE A 58 9.48 9.41 -0.34
N SER A 59 8.25 9.37 -0.84
CA SER A 59 7.31 10.47 -0.60
C SER A 59 6.83 10.52 0.85
N ALA A 60 6.55 9.39 1.48
CA ALA A 60 6.19 9.34 2.90
C ALA A 60 7.35 9.81 3.79
N TYR A 61 8.61 9.49 3.42
CA TYR A 61 9.78 10.00 4.11
C TYR A 61 9.84 11.53 4.07
N LEU A 62 9.67 12.14 2.88
CA LEU A 62 9.63 13.59 2.73
C LEU A 62 8.55 14.23 3.63
N PHE A 63 7.34 13.66 3.62
CA PHE A 63 6.26 14.18 4.45
C PHE A 63 6.50 13.94 5.95
N ALA A 64 7.08 12.80 6.33
CA ALA A 64 7.46 12.56 7.72
C ALA A 64 8.48 13.59 8.21
N TYR A 65 9.46 13.92 7.40
CA TYR A 65 10.43 14.97 7.69
C TYR A 65 9.76 16.33 7.85
N LEU A 66 8.94 16.76 6.87
CA LEU A 66 8.26 18.06 6.89
C LEU A 66 7.28 18.22 8.09
N TYR A 67 6.64 17.11 8.53
CA TYR A 67 5.71 17.11 9.64
C TYR A 67 6.35 16.70 10.98
N GLY A 68 7.67 16.56 11.06
CA GLY A 68 8.39 16.18 12.28
C GLY A 68 7.96 14.82 12.84
N LYS A 69 7.72 13.83 11.96
CA LYS A 69 7.33 12.46 12.35
C LYS A 69 8.52 11.52 12.32
N LYS A 70 8.68 10.73 13.38
CA LYS A 70 9.80 9.79 13.54
C LYS A 70 9.54 8.41 12.93
N TYR A 71 8.27 8.04 12.73
CA TYR A 71 7.91 6.69 12.30
C TYR A 71 7.04 6.74 11.05
N ILE A 72 7.42 5.95 10.04
CA ILE A 72 6.63 5.63 8.87
C ILE A 72 6.25 4.16 8.98
N VAL A 73 4.95 3.91 9.19
CA VAL A 73 4.42 2.58 9.44
C VAL A 73 3.61 2.11 8.24
N LEU A 74 4.00 0.99 7.66
CA LEU A 74 3.29 0.36 6.55
C LEU A 74 2.58 -0.92 6.99
N SER A 75 1.79 -1.47 6.09
CA SER A 75 0.99 -2.68 6.28
C SER A 75 1.42 -3.84 5.37
N ASN A 76 2.68 -3.87 4.89
CA ASN A 76 3.14 -5.03 4.14
C ASN A 76 3.23 -6.25 5.07
N GLU A 77 2.73 -7.37 4.58
CA GLU A 77 2.65 -8.64 5.27
C GLU A 77 3.76 -9.62 4.79
N SER A 78 3.73 -10.86 5.29
CA SER A 78 4.79 -11.85 5.02
C SER A 78 4.85 -12.28 3.54
N SER A 79 3.71 -12.40 2.85
CA SER A 79 3.65 -12.87 1.46
C SER A 79 4.33 -11.94 0.45
N ALA A 80 4.54 -10.67 0.81
CA ALA A 80 5.28 -9.72 -0.01
C ALA A 80 6.76 -10.13 -0.27
N ASN A 81 7.29 -11.12 0.46
CA ASN A 81 8.63 -11.68 0.25
C ASN A 81 8.64 -12.87 -0.73
N GLU A 82 7.50 -13.37 -1.16
CA GLU A 82 7.41 -14.55 -1.99
C GLU A 82 7.84 -14.26 -3.43
N THR A 83 8.49 -15.26 -4.06
CA THR A 83 8.85 -15.21 -5.47
C THR A 83 7.76 -15.91 -6.30
N TYR A 84 7.33 -15.26 -7.39
CA TYR A 84 6.24 -15.77 -8.23
C TYR A 84 6.71 -16.46 -9.51
N VAL A 85 8.02 -16.52 -9.76
CA VAL A 85 8.57 -17.16 -10.93
C VAL A 85 9.25 -18.46 -10.53
N SER A 86 8.66 -19.59 -10.91
CA SER A 86 9.22 -20.92 -10.64
C SER A 86 10.66 -21.04 -11.16
N GLY A 87 11.56 -21.44 -10.28
CA GLY A 87 12.98 -21.62 -10.60
C GLY A 87 13.82 -20.34 -10.69
N ARG A 88 13.24 -19.16 -10.43
CA ARG A 88 13.98 -17.89 -10.40
C ARG A 88 13.62 -17.09 -9.16
N GLN A 89 14.62 -16.49 -8.51
CA GLN A 89 14.40 -15.57 -7.39
C GLN A 89 14.01 -14.16 -7.89
N VAL A 90 12.86 -14.06 -8.55
CA VAL A 90 12.33 -12.78 -9.03
C VAL A 90 11.08 -12.44 -8.23
N ASN A 91 11.16 -11.39 -7.43
CA ASN A 91 10.02 -10.83 -6.73
C ASN A 91 9.54 -9.56 -7.45
N HIS A 92 8.44 -9.64 -8.19
CA HIS A 92 7.85 -8.47 -8.86
C HIS A 92 7.25 -7.45 -7.87
N GLN A 93 7.13 -7.81 -6.60
CA GLN A 93 6.73 -6.92 -5.50
C GLN A 93 7.92 -6.49 -4.63
N TYR A 94 9.14 -6.50 -5.16
CA TYR A 94 10.36 -6.15 -4.42
C TYR A 94 10.18 -4.92 -3.53
N SER A 95 9.55 -3.84 -4.02
CA SER A 95 9.33 -2.62 -3.25
C SER A 95 8.40 -2.77 -2.03
N LYS A 96 7.80 -3.93 -1.83
CA LYS A 96 7.06 -4.29 -0.61
C LYS A 96 7.80 -5.30 0.26
N SER A 97 8.93 -5.83 -0.19
CA SER A 97 9.67 -6.90 0.50
C SER A 97 10.42 -6.37 1.73
N THR A 98 10.86 -7.31 2.58
CA THR A 98 11.76 -7.02 3.71
C THR A 98 13.13 -6.54 3.23
N GLU A 99 13.57 -7.05 2.07
CA GLU A 99 14.83 -6.65 1.46
C GLU A 99 14.82 -5.17 1.09
N PHE A 100 13.79 -4.73 0.35
CA PHE A 100 13.60 -3.30 0.06
C PHE A 100 13.53 -2.44 1.32
N GLU A 101 12.81 -2.90 2.34
CA GLU A 101 12.68 -2.16 3.60
C GLU A 101 14.03 -1.97 4.30
N ARG A 102 14.89 -3.00 4.27
CA ARG A 102 16.28 -2.90 4.78
C ARG A 102 17.12 -1.95 3.94
N ASP A 103 17.08 -2.09 2.62
CA ASP A 103 17.86 -1.28 1.68
C ASP A 103 17.45 0.19 1.75
N PHE A 104 16.14 0.47 1.86
CA PHE A 104 15.63 1.82 2.04
C PHE A 104 16.10 2.43 3.36
N ARG A 105 16.10 1.69 4.47
CA ARG A 105 16.65 2.16 5.76
C ARG A 105 18.15 2.46 5.67
N SER A 106 18.92 1.59 5.01
CA SER A 106 20.34 1.83 4.79
C SER A 106 20.58 3.10 3.99
N TYR A 107 19.82 3.29 2.91
CA TYR A 107 19.85 4.51 2.10
C TYR A 107 19.53 5.77 2.92
N VAL A 108 18.48 5.72 3.73
CA VAL A 108 18.09 6.85 4.59
C VAL A 108 19.21 7.20 5.58
N THR A 109 19.79 6.19 6.24
CA THR A 109 20.89 6.40 7.20
C THR A 109 22.14 7.00 6.54
N GLU A 110 22.46 6.60 5.31
CA GLU A 110 23.69 7.02 4.62
C GLU A 110 23.55 8.41 3.96
N TYR A 111 22.38 8.72 3.39
CA TYR A 111 22.21 9.87 2.50
C TYR A 111 21.22 10.92 2.98
N LEU A 112 20.40 10.64 3.99
CA LEU A 112 19.34 11.54 4.44
C LEU A 112 19.46 11.81 5.93
N ASP A 113 18.39 11.57 6.70
CA ASP A 113 18.34 11.74 8.15
C ASP A 113 17.88 10.42 8.80
N ASP A 114 18.71 9.83 9.66
CA ASP A 114 18.48 8.57 10.33
C ASP A 114 17.44 8.65 11.47
N GLY A 115 16.98 9.86 11.81
CA GLY A 115 15.94 10.08 12.83
C GLY A 115 14.57 9.53 12.45
N ILE A 116 14.33 9.16 11.17
CA ILE A 116 13.06 8.64 10.69
C ILE A 116 13.15 7.14 10.43
N GLN A 117 12.32 6.37 11.14
CA GLN A 117 12.25 4.92 11.03
C GLN A 117 11.14 4.47 10.08
N TYR A 118 11.48 3.62 9.09
CA TYR A 118 10.56 3.05 8.11
C TYR A 118 10.42 1.54 8.34
N PHE A 119 9.20 1.04 8.56
CA PHE A 119 8.95 -0.38 8.78
C PHE A 119 7.52 -0.80 8.50
N SER A 120 7.31 -2.08 8.28
CA SER A 120 5.99 -2.69 8.04
C SER A 120 5.51 -3.41 9.30
N LEU A 121 4.42 -2.91 9.92
CA LEU A 121 3.87 -3.45 11.17
C LEU A 121 3.30 -4.87 11.01
N LEU A 122 2.74 -5.18 9.84
CA LEU A 122 2.12 -6.47 9.58
C LEU A 122 3.11 -7.52 9.04
N ARG A 123 4.39 -7.21 8.95
CA ARG A 123 5.43 -8.11 8.42
C ARG A 123 5.43 -9.52 9.05
N PRO A 124 5.24 -9.69 10.37
CA PRO A 124 5.22 -11.02 10.99
C PRO A 124 3.93 -11.83 10.73
N TRP A 125 2.91 -11.22 10.10
CA TRP A 125 1.60 -11.81 9.96
C TRP A 125 1.37 -12.33 8.54
N SER A 126 0.72 -13.50 8.44
CA SER A 126 0.16 -13.97 7.17
C SER A 126 -1.16 -13.23 6.85
N GLU A 127 -1.54 -13.22 5.57
CA GLU A 127 -2.82 -12.62 5.14
C GLU A 127 -4.02 -13.24 5.89
N TRP A 128 -3.96 -14.55 6.19
CA TRP A 128 -4.99 -15.24 6.97
C TRP A 128 -5.08 -14.71 8.41
N GLN A 129 -3.95 -14.51 9.08
CA GLN A 129 -3.93 -13.94 10.43
C GLN A 129 -4.46 -12.50 10.44
N ILE A 130 -4.15 -11.73 9.37
CA ILE A 130 -4.69 -10.37 9.18
C ILE A 130 -6.21 -10.42 9.00
N ALA A 131 -6.74 -11.34 8.17
CA ALA A 131 -8.18 -11.51 8.00
C ALA A 131 -8.88 -11.86 9.32
N LYS A 132 -8.33 -12.81 10.08
CA LYS A 132 -8.84 -13.15 11.43
C LYS A 132 -8.88 -11.95 12.37
N LYS A 133 -7.88 -11.09 12.30
CA LYS A 133 -7.87 -9.86 13.11
C LYS A 133 -8.86 -8.83 12.58
N PHE A 134 -8.97 -8.70 11.26
CA PHE A 134 -9.85 -7.72 10.61
C PHE A 134 -11.33 -7.94 10.96
N VAL A 135 -11.82 -9.19 11.02
CA VAL A 135 -13.22 -9.47 11.37
C VAL A 135 -13.60 -9.02 12.78
N THR A 136 -12.64 -8.78 13.66
CA THR A 136 -12.90 -8.20 14.98
C THR A 136 -13.16 -6.69 14.97
N TYR A 137 -13.13 -6.06 13.79
CA TYR A 137 -13.37 -4.63 13.59
C TYR A 137 -14.56 -4.38 12.64
N PRO A 138 -15.80 -4.75 13.02
CA PRO A 138 -16.97 -4.69 12.13
C PRO A 138 -17.30 -3.28 11.63
N GLN A 139 -16.85 -2.24 12.32
CA GLN A 139 -17.04 -0.84 11.91
C GLN A 139 -16.41 -0.50 10.55
N TYR A 140 -15.44 -1.30 10.08
CA TYR A 140 -14.82 -1.11 8.78
C TYR A 140 -15.57 -1.79 7.63
N PHE A 141 -16.46 -2.75 7.90
CA PHE A 141 -17.12 -3.52 6.84
C PHE A 141 -17.89 -2.66 5.84
N PRO A 142 -18.63 -1.62 6.25
CA PRO A 142 -19.36 -0.77 5.30
C PRO A 142 -18.47 0.08 4.40
N VAL A 143 -17.22 0.37 4.82
CA VAL A 143 -16.32 1.31 4.15
C VAL A 143 -15.11 0.64 3.52
N PHE A 144 -14.77 -0.58 3.96
CA PHE A 144 -13.63 -1.33 3.45
C PHE A 144 -13.86 -1.80 2.02
N GLN A 145 -12.87 -1.63 1.17
CA GLN A 145 -12.90 -2.14 -0.18
C GLN A 145 -11.51 -2.59 -0.64
N SER A 146 -11.44 -3.77 -1.25
CA SER A 146 -10.23 -4.35 -1.83
C SER A 146 -10.48 -4.95 -3.21
N CYS A 147 -11.31 -4.30 -4.02
CA CYS A 147 -11.61 -4.72 -5.38
C CYS A 147 -10.68 -4.04 -6.38
N ASN A 148 -10.06 -4.80 -7.30
CA ASN A 148 -9.19 -4.23 -8.32
C ASN A 148 -9.97 -3.53 -9.43
N LEU A 149 -11.06 -4.13 -9.91
CA LEU A 149 -11.86 -3.57 -11.02
C LEU A 149 -12.75 -2.42 -10.56
N GLY A 150 -13.38 -2.55 -9.41
CA GLY A 150 -14.28 -1.55 -8.85
C GLY A 150 -13.58 -0.43 -8.08
N SER A 151 -12.26 -0.40 -8.01
CA SER A 151 -11.50 0.62 -7.25
C SER A 151 -11.69 2.05 -7.75
N LYS A 152 -12.14 2.23 -9.00
CA LYS A 152 -12.41 3.57 -9.58
C LYS A 152 -13.81 4.07 -9.26
N THR A 153 -14.73 3.18 -8.95
CA THR A 153 -16.16 3.45 -8.69
C THR A 153 -16.56 3.18 -7.26
N ASP A 154 -15.60 2.84 -6.39
CA ASP A 154 -15.81 2.46 -4.98
C ASP A 154 -16.88 1.36 -4.82
N THR A 155 -16.81 0.33 -5.68
CA THR A 155 -17.75 -0.81 -5.67
C THR A 155 -17.02 -2.15 -5.68
N TRP A 156 -17.64 -3.18 -5.12
CA TRP A 156 -17.20 -4.56 -5.29
C TRP A 156 -17.73 -5.09 -6.63
N CYS A 157 -16.85 -5.55 -7.52
CA CYS A 157 -17.30 -6.13 -8.79
C CYS A 157 -17.81 -7.58 -8.65
N ALA A 158 -17.46 -8.28 -7.57
CA ALA A 158 -17.77 -9.68 -7.29
C ALA A 158 -17.28 -10.69 -8.35
N ASP A 159 -16.43 -10.27 -9.28
CA ASP A 159 -15.97 -11.05 -10.44
C ASP A 159 -14.44 -11.08 -10.61
N CYS A 160 -13.66 -10.44 -9.75
CA CYS A 160 -12.20 -10.49 -9.83
C CYS A 160 -11.60 -11.41 -8.76
N ALA A 161 -10.40 -11.92 -9.02
CA ALA A 161 -9.67 -12.78 -8.08
C ALA A 161 -9.52 -12.16 -6.69
N LYS A 162 -9.41 -10.83 -6.60
CA LYS A 162 -9.32 -10.13 -5.33
C LYS A 162 -10.63 -10.19 -4.54
N CYS A 163 -11.78 -10.03 -5.20
CA CYS A 163 -13.09 -10.19 -4.55
C CYS A 163 -13.28 -11.62 -4.03
N LEU A 164 -12.95 -12.63 -4.84
CA LEU A 164 -13.02 -14.04 -4.43
C LEU A 164 -12.12 -14.31 -3.23
N TYR A 165 -10.88 -13.82 -3.28
CA TYR A 165 -9.92 -14.01 -2.19
C TYR A 165 -10.44 -13.41 -0.87
N VAL A 166 -10.90 -12.15 -0.89
CA VAL A 166 -11.44 -11.49 0.31
C VAL A 166 -12.68 -12.22 0.83
N TYR A 167 -13.58 -12.66 -0.09
CA TYR A 167 -14.76 -13.43 0.29
C TYR A 167 -14.37 -14.73 1.02
N ILE A 168 -13.43 -15.50 0.47
CA ILE A 168 -12.95 -16.74 1.11
C ILE A 168 -12.32 -16.43 2.48
N CYS A 169 -11.46 -15.43 2.56
CA CYS A 169 -10.82 -15.05 3.82
C CYS A 169 -11.85 -14.68 4.90
N LEU A 170 -12.90 -13.95 4.55
CA LEU A 170 -13.90 -13.50 5.52
C LEU A 170 -14.95 -14.60 5.83
N LEU A 171 -15.18 -15.53 4.91
CA LEU A 171 -16.11 -16.64 5.12
C LEU A 171 -15.59 -17.66 6.15
N TYR A 172 -14.27 -17.90 6.17
CA TYR A 172 -13.63 -18.92 7.00
C TYR A 172 -12.94 -18.36 8.26
N THR A 173 -13.11 -17.08 8.57
CA THR A 173 -12.62 -16.46 9.81
C THR A 173 -13.71 -16.18 10.81
#